data_186787f41a2ea0cbec5cf6ba1c536e2a
#
_entry.id   186787f41a2ea0cbec5cf6ba1c536e2a
#
_cell.length_a   1.000
_cell.length_b   1.000
_cell.length_c   1.000
_cell.angle_alpha   90.00
_cell.angle_beta   90.00
_cell.angle_gamma   90.00
#
_symmetry.space_group_name_H-M   'P 1'
#
loop_
_entity.id
_entity.type
_entity.pdbx_description
1 polymer ?
#
loop_
_entity_poly.entity_id
_entity_poly.type
_entity_poly.pdbx_seq_one_letter_code
_entity_poly.pdbx_strand_id
1 'polypeptide(L)'
;GDVLSDEQEGEFQSWLQAGGGWLGIHSAGDDSHSEWQWYTDNLIGAAFTAHIMGPQFQNATVVMENQAHPVLLDVPDTWQHEEEWYSWEQSPRVEGFTILASLDEASYNPVQKFMDYERDLRMGDHPVVWANCVGDGRSVYAAMGHKAESFEQPVFRQLILNALSWLIYAEACPFLPE
;
A
#
# COMPACT_ATOMS: atom_id res chain seq x y z
N GLY A 1 -12.45 -10.13 9.57
CA GLY A 1 -13.53 -10.39 8.63
C GLY A 1 -14.13 -9.11 8.11
N ASP A 2 -14.99 -9.25 7.13
CA ASP A 2 -15.63 -8.12 6.48
C ASP A 2 -16.48 -7.30 7.46
N VAL A 3 -16.35 -5.99 7.42
CA VAL A 3 -17.02 -5.07 8.36
C VAL A 3 -18.18 -4.32 7.71
N LEU A 4 -18.34 -4.41 6.39
CA LEU A 4 -19.43 -3.83 5.63
C LEU A 4 -20.45 -4.90 5.22
N SER A 5 -21.70 -4.52 5.04
CA SER A 5 -22.69 -5.36 4.39
C SER A 5 -22.59 -5.22 2.86
N ASP A 6 -23.11 -6.19 2.10
CA ASP A 6 -23.14 -6.15 0.63
C ASP A 6 -23.72 -4.83 0.08
N GLU A 7 -24.72 -4.25 0.76
CA GLU A 7 -25.31 -2.96 0.40
C GLU A 7 -24.31 -1.81 0.58
N GLN A 8 -23.59 -1.78 1.73
CA GLN A 8 -22.58 -0.77 2.03
C GLN A 8 -21.36 -0.88 1.10
N GLU A 9 -20.98 -2.09 0.73
CA GLU A 9 -19.92 -2.36 -0.26
C GLU A 9 -20.33 -1.79 -1.63
N GLY A 10 -21.56 -2.05 -2.07
CA GLY A 10 -22.09 -1.51 -3.32
C GLY A 10 -22.18 0.02 -3.34
N GLU A 11 -22.55 0.64 -2.21
CA GLU A 11 -22.55 2.09 -2.05
C GLU A 11 -21.14 2.67 -2.09
N PHE A 12 -20.19 2.04 -1.40
CA PHE A 12 -18.78 2.43 -1.41
C PHE A 12 -18.19 2.35 -2.82
N GLN A 13 -18.41 1.24 -3.53
CA GLN A 13 -17.95 1.07 -4.92
C GLN A 13 -18.50 2.20 -5.82
N SER A 14 -19.79 2.45 -5.74
CA SER A 14 -20.47 3.48 -6.53
C SER A 14 -19.92 4.88 -6.23
N TRP A 15 -19.71 5.19 -4.95
CA TRP A 15 -19.12 6.46 -4.51
C TRP A 15 -17.70 6.64 -5.02
N LEU A 16 -16.86 5.60 -4.90
CA LEU A 16 -15.48 5.67 -5.35
C LEU A 16 -15.42 5.84 -6.87
N GLN A 17 -16.16 5.01 -7.63
CA GLN A 17 -16.20 5.07 -9.09
C GLN A 17 -16.72 6.42 -9.64
N ALA A 18 -17.55 7.13 -8.86
CA ALA A 18 -18.06 8.46 -9.20
C ALA A 18 -17.11 9.61 -8.84
N GLY A 19 -15.84 9.33 -8.50
CA GLY A 19 -14.83 10.35 -8.21
C GLY A 19 -14.40 10.42 -6.74
N GLY A 20 -14.81 9.48 -5.91
CA GLY A 20 -14.36 9.39 -4.51
C GLY A 20 -12.86 9.17 -4.40
N GLY A 21 -12.29 9.48 -3.22
CA GLY A 21 -10.88 9.25 -2.90
C GLY A 21 -10.71 8.31 -1.72
N TRP A 22 -9.96 7.22 -1.88
CA TRP A 22 -9.68 6.24 -0.83
C TRP A 22 -8.20 6.21 -0.46
N LEU A 23 -7.91 6.28 0.83
CA LEU A 23 -6.58 6.07 1.39
C LEU A 23 -6.61 4.87 2.34
N GLY A 24 -5.95 3.80 1.94
CA GLY A 24 -5.72 2.62 2.78
C GLY A 24 -4.37 2.69 3.49
N ILE A 25 -4.38 2.32 4.77
CA ILE A 25 -3.17 2.32 5.60
C ILE A 25 -3.03 0.93 6.23
N HIS A 26 -1.84 0.34 6.09
CA HIS A 26 -1.41 -0.88 6.74
C HIS A 26 -2.47 -2.00 6.69
N SER A 27 -3.16 -2.31 7.79
CA SER A 27 -4.17 -3.38 7.87
C SER A 27 -5.39 -3.19 6.95
N ALA A 28 -5.52 -2.05 6.28
CA ALA A 28 -6.49 -1.91 5.19
C ALA A 28 -6.18 -2.84 3.99
N GLY A 29 -4.98 -3.40 3.91
CA GLY A 29 -4.56 -4.32 2.85
C GLY A 29 -4.26 -5.73 3.32
N ASP A 30 -4.49 -6.09 4.58
CA ASP A 30 -4.37 -7.46 5.06
C ASP A 30 -5.55 -8.35 4.58
N ASP A 31 -5.70 -9.53 5.15
CA ASP A 31 -6.77 -10.47 4.80
C ASP A 31 -8.15 -10.12 5.40
N SER A 32 -8.32 -8.95 6.01
CA SER A 32 -9.56 -8.53 6.67
C SER A 32 -10.73 -8.38 5.71
N HIS A 33 -10.47 -8.09 4.43
CA HIS A 33 -11.46 -7.94 3.36
C HIS A 33 -11.34 -9.02 2.28
N SER A 34 -10.81 -10.18 2.60
CA SER A 34 -10.55 -11.27 1.65
C SER A 34 -11.80 -11.85 0.98
N GLU A 35 -12.99 -11.67 1.56
CA GLU A 35 -14.27 -12.09 0.99
C GLU A 35 -14.83 -11.04 0.01
N TRP A 36 -14.36 -9.80 0.05
CA TRP A 36 -14.76 -8.73 -0.85
C TRP A 36 -13.78 -8.61 -2.03
N GLN A 37 -13.97 -9.46 -3.04
CA GLN A 37 -13.06 -9.56 -4.19
C GLN A 37 -12.86 -8.22 -4.92
N TRP A 38 -13.91 -7.41 -5.06
CA TRP A 38 -13.79 -6.10 -5.68
C TRP A 38 -12.78 -5.19 -4.97
N TYR A 39 -12.75 -5.21 -3.63
CA TYR A 39 -11.80 -4.45 -2.83
C TYR A 39 -10.37 -4.89 -3.10
N THR A 40 -10.14 -6.20 -3.08
CA THR A 40 -8.83 -6.76 -3.39
C THR A 40 -8.37 -6.38 -4.80
N ASP A 41 -9.24 -6.52 -5.80
CA ASP A 41 -8.89 -6.29 -7.21
C ASP A 41 -8.68 -4.81 -7.54
N ASN A 42 -9.41 -3.89 -6.91
CA ASN A 42 -9.42 -2.49 -7.30
C ASN A 42 -8.63 -1.56 -6.37
N LEU A 43 -8.44 -1.93 -5.10
CA LEU A 43 -7.78 -1.09 -4.10
C LEU A 43 -6.42 -1.62 -3.68
N ILE A 44 -6.27 -2.94 -3.58
CA ILE A 44 -5.03 -3.58 -3.12
C ILE A 44 -4.22 -4.15 -4.29
N GLY A 45 -4.86 -4.79 -5.27
CA GLY A 45 -4.20 -5.36 -6.45
C GLY A 45 -3.39 -6.63 -6.18
N ALA A 46 -3.40 -7.14 -4.96
CA ALA A 46 -2.68 -8.35 -4.56
C ALA A 46 -3.27 -8.95 -3.27
N ALA A 47 -3.20 -10.27 -3.14
CA ALA A 47 -3.59 -10.93 -1.90
C ALA A 47 -2.45 -10.84 -0.87
N PHE A 48 -2.79 -10.47 0.36
CA PHE A 48 -1.87 -10.52 1.49
C PHE A 48 -1.45 -11.96 1.78
N THR A 49 -0.16 -12.19 2.04
CA THR A 49 0.36 -13.53 2.36
C THR A 49 0.86 -13.67 3.78
N ALA A 50 1.62 -12.72 4.27
CA ALA A 50 2.19 -12.73 5.60
C ALA A 50 2.96 -11.44 5.91
N HIS A 51 3.37 -11.30 7.17
CA HIS A 51 4.42 -10.40 7.65
C HIS A 51 5.41 -11.16 8.54
N ILE A 52 6.58 -10.57 8.79
CA ILE A 52 7.59 -11.18 9.66
C ILE A 52 7.13 -11.07 11.13
N MET A 53 7.18 -12.19 11.86
CA MET A 53 6.80 -12.23 13.28
C MET A 53 7.97 -12.08 14.27
N GLY A 54 9.18 -12.31 13.82
CA GLY A 54 10.35 -12.25 14.72
C GLY A 54 11.66 -11.91 14.00
N PRO A 55 12.15 -10.68 14.11
CA PRO A 55 11.50 -9.51 14.73
C PRO A 55 10.38 -8.95 13.87
N GLN A 56 9.26 -8.61 14.49
CA GLN A 56 8.07 -8.09 13.82
C GLN A 56 8.35 -6.74 13.14
N PHE A 57 9.06 -5.85 13.82
CA PHE A 57 9.42 -4.55 13.30
C PHE A 57 10.88 -4.53 12.89
N GLN A 58 11.15 -4.11 11.66
CA GLN A 58 12.49 -4.01 11.13
C GLN A 58 12.69 -2.71 10.36
N ASN A 59 13.88 -2.10 10.53
CA ASN A 59 14.29 -1.02 9.65
C ASN A 59 14.58 -1.58 8.25
N ALA A 60 14.02 -0.94 7.24
CA ALA A 60 14.33 -1.20 5.84
C ALA A 60 14.49 0.10 5.06
N THR A 61 15.16 0.03 3.91
CA THR A 61 15.24 1.12 2.96
C THR A 61 14.00 1.10 2.08
N VAL A 62 13.22 2.17 2.14
CA VAL A 62 12.11 2.43 1.22
C VAL A 62 12.65 3.24 0.06
N VAL A 63 12.37 2.82 -1.18
CA VAL A 63 12.84 3.41 -2.43
C VAL A 63 11.66 3.96 -3.22
N MET A 64 11.71 5.25 -3.58
CA MET A 64 10.69 5.89 -4.42
C MET A 64 10.89 5.53 -5.88
N GLU A 65 9.79 5.21 -6.56
CA GLU A 65 9.88 4.80 -7.96
C GLU A 65 9.38 5.87 -8.94
N ASN A 66 8.23 6.43 -8.70
CA ASN A 66 7.57 7.34 -9.64
C ASN A 66 7.59 8.79 -9.14
N GLN A 67 8.77 9.41 -9.13
CA GLN A 67 9.01 10.74 -8.55
C GLN A 67 8.17 11.87 -9.19
N ALA A 68 7.64 11.67 -10.40
CA ALA A 68 6.74 12.63 -11.03
C ALA A 68 5.32 12.60 -10.45
N HIS A 69 4.96 11.56 -9.68
CA HIS A 69 3.64 11.46 -9.11
C HIS A 69 3.43 12.47 -7.97
N PRO A 70 2.29 13.21 -7.92
CA PRO A 70 2.05 14.25 -6.90
C PRO A 70 2.15 13.75 -5.45
N VAL A 71 1.87 12.49 -5.18
CA VAL A 71 2.04 11.86 -3.86
C VAL A 71 3.49 11.87 -3.38
N LEU A 72 4.46 11.95 -4.30
CA LEU A 72 5.90 11.95 -3.98
C LEU A 72 6.53 13.36 -3.98
N LEU A 73 5.71 14.40 -4.06
CA LEU A 73 6.22 15.78 -4.02
C LEU A 73 7.01 16.02 -2.71
N ASP A 74 8.26 16.49 -2.86
CA ASP A 74 9.18 16.75 -1.75
C ASP A 74 9.48 15.52 -0.84
N VAL A 75 9.20 14.31 -1.32
CA VAL A 75 9.62 13.06 -0.69
C VAL A 75 11.00 12.67 -1.21
N PRO A 76 11.98 12.32 -0.37
CA PRO A 76 13.33 11.94 -0.82
C PRO A 76 13.29 10.62 -1.58
N ASP A 77 14.26 10.40 -2.48
CA ASP A 77 14.37 9.18 -3.30
C ASP A 77 14.40 7.89 -2.48
N THR A 78 14.98 7.97 -1.28
CA THR A 78 15.05 6.85 -0.33
C THR A 78 14.99 7.35 1.10
N TRP A 79 14.42 6.55 2.02
CA TRP A 79 14.56 6.77 3.47
C TRP A 79 14.56 5.46 4.25
N GLN A 80 15.06 5.50 5.49
CA GLN A 80 14.99 4.38 6.43
C GLN A 80 13.68 4.46 7.21
N HIS A 81 12.94 3.35 7.25
CA HIS A 81 11.70 3.25 8.00
C HIS A 81 11.64 1.94 8.78
N GLU A 82 11.19 2.00 10.03
CA GLU A 82 10.92 0.81 10.84
C GLU A 82 9.44 0.48 10.77
N GLU A 83 9.12 -0.71 10.25
CA GLU A 83 7.73 -1.13 10.07
C GLU A 83 7.57 -2.65 10.21
N GLU A 84 6.32 -3.11 10.33
CA GLU A 84 5.89 -4.47 10.09
C GLU A 84 5.68 -4.67 8.59
N TRP A 85 6.70 -5.24 7.91
CA TRP A 85 6.68 -5.37 6.45
C TRP A 85 5.76 -6.48 5.99
N TYR A 86 4.71 -6.11 5.24
CA TYR A 86 3.77 -7.02 4.60
C TYR A 86 4.36 -7.58 3.31
N SER A 87 4.05 -8.85 3.03
CA SER A 87 4.33 -9.50 1.75
C SER A 87 3.03 -9.94 1.08
N TRP A 88 3.01 -9.90 -0.22
CA TRP A 88 1.87 -10.15 -1.08
C TRP A 88 2.09 -11.41 -1.92
N GLU A 89 1.04 -12.00 -2.48
CA GLU A 89 1.16 -13.13 -3.38
C GLU A 89 1.90 -12.75 -4.68
N GLN A 90 1.66 -11.51 -5.15
CA GLN A 90 2.32 -10.92 -6.31
C GLN A 90 2.45 -9.40 -6.12
N SER A 91 3.27 -8.76 -6.94
CA SER A 91 3.31 -7.30 -6.99
C SER A 91 2.02 -6.76 -7.63
N PRO A 92 1.35 -5.74 -7.04
CA PRO A 92 0.19 -5.09 -7.65
C PRO A 92 0.51 -4.40 -8.99
N ARG A 93 1.79 -4.26 -9.34
CA ARG A 93 2.24 -3.77 -10.65
C ARG A 93 1.71 -4.62 -11.81
N VAL A 94 1.56 -5.93 -11.61
CA VAL A 94 1.05 -6.84 -12.69
C VAL A 94 -0.41 -6.59 -13.00
N GLU A 95 -1.16 -6.00 -12.07
CA GLU A 95 -2.56 -5.58 -12.24
C GLU A 95 -2.69 -4.12 -12.72
N GLY A 96 -1.57 -3.48 -13.06
CA GLY A 96 -1.55 -2.12 -13.61
C GLY A 96 -1.55 -0.99 -12.59
N PHE A 97 -1.35 -1.28 -11.30
CA PHE A 97 -1.24 -0.25 -10.27
C PHE A 97 0.06 0.57 -10.46
N THR A 98 -0.02 1.86 -10.21
CA THR A 98 1.14 2.75 -10.22
C THR A 98 1.91 2.61 -8.91
N ILE A 99 3.07 1.96 -8.94
CA ILE A 99 3.91 1.81 -7.77
C ILE A 99 4.62 3.13 -7.47
N LEU A 100 4.52 3.57 -6.23
CA LEU A 100 5.11 4.82 -5.72
C LEU A 100 6.36 4.55 -4.88
N ALA A 101 6.36 3.45 -4.12
CA ALA A 101 7.50 3.05 -3.30
C ALA A 101 7.59 1.53 -3.15
N SER A 102 8.82 1.03 -3.12
CA SER A 102 9.16 -0.38 -2.89
C SER A 102 10.22 -0.53 -1.80
N LEU A 103 10.37 -1.73 -1.27
CA LEU A 103 11.45 -2.08 -0.34
C LEU A 103 12.72 -2.52 -1.07
N ASP A 104 13.86 -2.07 -0.58
CA ASP A 104 15.13 -2.77 -0.82
C ASP A 104 15.20 -4.00 0.11
N GLU A 105 14.87 -5.16 -0.41
CA GLU A 105 14.85 -6.43 0.34
C GLU A 105 16.23 -6.85 0.87
N ALA A 106 17.32 -6.26 0.38
CA ALA A 106 18.66 -6.47 0.93
C ALA A 106 18.89 -5.69 2.24
N SER A 107 18.06 -4.72 2.55
CA SER A 107 18.21 -3.82 3.70
C SER A 107 17.60 -4.35 5.00
N TYR A 108 16.83 -5.44 4.97
CA TYR A 108 16.23 -6.07 6.15
C TYR A 108 16.27 -7.60 6.03
N ASN A 109 15.80 -8.33 7.05
CA ASN A 109 15.72 -9.79 6.99
C ASN A 109 14.29 -10.26 6.69
N PRO A 110 13.96 -10.66 5.45
CA PRO A 110 12.63 -11.10 5.05
C PRO A 110 12.33 -12.56 5.42
N VAL A 111 13.22 -13.24 6.13
CA VAL A 111 13.02 -14.65 6.50
C VAL A 111 12.32 -14.76 7.84
N GLN A 112 11.08 -15.24 7.80
CA GLN A 112 10.33 -15.58 9.01
C GLN A 112 10.79 -16.92 9.57
N LYS A 113 11.12 -16.94 10.86
CA LYS A 113 11.44 -18.16 11.61
C LYS A 113 10.56 -18.29 12.83
N PHE A 114 9.87 -19.42 12.94
CA PHE A 114 9.06 -19.73 14.10
C PHE A 114 9.17 -21.24 14.40
N MET A 115 9.82 -21.61 15.51
CA MET A 115 10.15 -23.00 15.86
C MET A 115 10.92 -23.69 14.70
N ASP A 116 10.38 -24.77 14.15
CA ASP A 116 10.96 -25.51 13.02
C ASP A 116 10.44 -25.00 11.64
N TYR A 117 9.63 -23.94 11.64
CA TYR A 117 9.09 -23.34 10.43
C TYR A 117 9.96 -22.17 9.99
N GLU A 118 10.39 -22.19 8.73
CA GLU A 118 11.10 -21.11 8.08
C GLU A 118 10.42 -20.80 6.74
N ARG A 119 10.13 -19.53 6.48
CA ARG A 119 9.57 -19.06 5.22
C ARG A 119 10.29 -17.79 4.78
N ASP A 120 10.79 -17.79 3.56
CA ASP A 120 11.31 -16.60 2.90
C ASP A 120 10.10 -15.81 2.33
N LEU A 121 9.96 -14.56 2.74
CA LEU A 121 8.89 -13.66 2.33
C LEU A 121 9.36 -12.63 1.30
N ARG A 122 10.53 -12.84 0.69
CA ARG A 122 10.97 -12.01 -0.43
C ARG A 122 10.02 -12.13 -1.60
N MET A 123 9.74 -10.99 -2.21
CA MET A 123 8.93 -10.88 -3.41
C MET A 123 9.78 -10.62 -4.66
N GLY A 124 11.00 -10.07 -4.50
CA GLY A 124 11.86 -9.59 -5.58
C GLY A 124 11.43 -8.21 -6.11
N ASP A 125 10.17 -8.04 -6.45
CA ASP A 125 9.48 -6.75 -6.63
C ASP A 125 8.55 -6.57 -5.43
N HIS A 126 8.90 -5.67 -4.50
CA HIS A 126 8.26 -5.56 -3.19
C HIS A 126 7.64 -4.16 -2.95
N PRO A 127 6.54 -3.83 -3.62
CA PRO A 127 5.84 -2.56 -3.40
C PRO A 127 5.31 -2.42 -1.97
N VAL A 128 5.37 -1.18 -1.45
CA VAL A 128 4.83 -0.80 -0.14
C VAL A 128 3.96 0.45 -0.18
N VAL A 129 3.98 1.21 -1.29
CA VAL A 129 3.04 2.29 -1.57
C VAL A 129 2.67 2.26 -3.03
N TRP A 130 1.38 2.34 -3.33
CA TRP A 130 0.88 2.41 -4.70
C TRP A 130 -0.41 3.19 -4.82
N ALA A 131 -0.74 3.58 -6.04
CA ALA A 131 -1.96 4.30 -6.40
C ALA A 131 -2.69 3.61 -7.55
N ASN A 132 -4.00 3.79 -7.61
CA ASN A 132 -4.82 3.30 -8.71
C ASN A 132 -5.96 4.28 -9.04
N CYS A 133 -6.48 4.16 -10.25
CA CYS A 133 -7.68 4.83 -10.72
C CYS A 133 -8.83 3.82 -10.77
N VAL A 134 -9.98 4.17 -10.19
CA VAL A 134 -11.17 3.31 -10.13
C VAL A 134 -12.36 4.09 -10.66
N GLY A 135 -12.66 3.95 -11.96
CA GLY A 135 -13.57 4.85 -12.64
C GLY A 135 -13.02 6.28 -12.64
N ASP A 136 -13.81 7.25 -12.19
CA ASP A 136 -13.36 8.64 -11.98
C ASP A 136 -12.67 8.84 -10.62
N GLY A 137 -12.69 7.83 -9.75
CA GLY A 137 -12.12 7.87 -8.41
C GLY A 137 -10.65 7.49 -8.37
N ARG A 138 -10.06 7.65 -7.18
CA ARG A 138 -8.63 7.44 -6.94
C ARG A 138 -8.41 6.70 -5.64
N SER A 139 -7.39 5.85 -5.63
CA SER A 139 -6.95 5.15 -4.43
C SER A 139 -5.45 5.31 -4.22
N VAL A 140 -5.04 5.39 -2.97
CA VAL A 140 -3.65 5.21 -2.52
C VAL A 140 -3.66 4.20 -1.40
N TYR A 141 -2.74 3.25 -1.44
CA TYR A 141 -2.48 2.35 -0.34
C TYR A 141 -1.04 2.49 0.13
N ALA A 142 -0.84 2.49 1.44
CA ALA A 142 0.47 2.44 2.08
C ALA A 142 0.52 1.26 3.07
N ALA A 143 1.37 0.28 2.81
CA ALA A 143 1.60 -0.88 3.68
C ALA A 143 2.41 -0.54 4.94
N MET A 144 2.52 0.74 5.27
CA MET A 144 3.16 1.31 6.45
C MET A 144 2.12 1.97 7.35
N GLY A 145 2.46 2.19 8.63
CA GLY A 145 1.58 2.87 9.58
C GLY A 145 1.00 1.97 10.66
N HIS A 146 1.63 0.81 10.93
CA HIS A 146 1.24 -0.06 12.04
C HIS A 146 1.31 0.66 13.39
N LYS A 147 2.37 1.45 13.58
CA LYS A 147 2.60 2.19 14.83
C LYS A 147 2.21 3.66 14.71
N ALA A 148 1.75 4.26 15.81
CA ALA A 148 1.51 5.70 15.89
C ALA A 148 2.77 6.52 15.57
N GLU A 149 3.95 6.01 15.98
CA GLU A 149 5.25 6.64 15.77
C GLU A 149 5.61 6.77 14.27
N SER A 150 5.07 5.91 13.40
CA SER A 150 5.24 6.03 11.95
C SER A 150 4.71 7.39 11.46
N PHE A 151 3.60 7.89 12.00
CA PHE A 151 3.01 9.19 11.66
C PHE A 151 3.76 10.39 12.26
N GLU A 152 4.68 10.18 13.20
CA GLU A 152 5.58 11.21 13.72
C GLU A 152 6.78 11.43 12.79
N GLN A 153 7.11 10.47 11.92
CA GLN A 153 8.20 10.59 10.96
C GLN A 153 7.86 11.60 9.86
N PRO A 154 8.71 12.62 9.66
CA PRO A 154 8.39 13.69 8.70
C PRO A 154 8.14 13.21 7.27
N VAL A 155 8.93 12.24 6.79
CA VAL A 155 8.83 11.70 5.43
C VAL A 155 7.51 10.95 5.24
N PHE A 156 7.17 10.04 6.15
CA PHE A 156 5.90 9.30 6.06
C PHE A 156 4.70 10.24 6.17
N ARG A 157 4.74 11.19 7.10
CA ARG A 157 3.69 12.21 7.24
C ARG A 157 3.53 13.05 5.97
N GLN A 158 4.64 13.47 5.33
CA GLN A 158 4.59 14.20 4.06
C GLN A 158 3.91 13.37 2.97
N LEU A 159 4.27 12.09 2.83
CA LEU A 159 3.67 11.17 1.88
C LEU A 159 2.16 11.04 2.09
N ILE A 160 1.70 10.86 3.33
CA ILE A 160 0.27 10.75 3.66
C ILE A 160 -0.48 12.06 3.36
N LEU A 161 0.10 13.22 3.68
CA LEU A 161 -0.50 14.53 3.37
C LEU A 161 -0.59 14.76 1.86
N ASN A 162 0.42 14.38 1.10
CA ASN A 162 0.40 14.43 -0.36
C ASN A 162 -0.65 13.49 -0.95
N ALA A 163 -0.76 12.27 -0.41
CA ALA A 163 -1.79 11.30 -0.82
C ALA A 163 -3.20 11.88 -0.60
N LEU A 164 -3.48 12.43 0.57
CA LEU A 164 -4.77 13.09 0.85
C LEU A 164 -5.01 14.27 -0.09
N SER A 165 -4.00 15.11 -0.35
CA SER A 165 -4.10 16.23 -1.28
C SER A 165 -4.45 15.75 -2.70
N TRP A 166 -3.77 14.72 -3.19
CA TRP A 166 -4.02 14.15 -4.51
C TRP A 166 -5.42 13.53 -4.64
N LEU A 167 -5.85 12.80 -3.61
CA LEU A 167 -7.18 12.17 -3.56
C LEU A 167 -8.32 13.19 -3.58
N ILE A 168 -8.11 14.38 -2.98
CA ILE A 168 -9.14 15.43 -2.84
C ILE A 168 -9.15 16.39 -4.02
N TYR A 169 -7.98 16.81 -4.51
CA TYR A 169 -7.86 17.98 -5.39
C TYR A 169 -7.43 17.67 -6.83
N ALA A 170 -7.00 16.45 -7.17
CA ALA A 170 -6.65 16.14 -8.54
C ALA A 170 -7.88 16.17 -9.46
N GLU A 171 -7.76 16.84 -10.61
CA GLU A 171 -8.87 17.00 -11.56
C GLU A 171 -9.13 15.73 -12.38
N ALA A 172 -8.13 14.89 -12.55
CA ALA A 172 -8.23 13.63 -13.28
C ALA A 172 -7.26 12.60 -12.68
N CYS A 173 -7.42 11.34 -13.06
CA CYS A 173 -6.45 10.30 -12.76
C CYS A 173 -5.43 10.21 -13.91
N PRO A 174 -4.31 10.93 -13.85
CA PRO A 174 -3.44 11.16 -15.01
C PRO A 174 -2.48 10.01 -15.32
N PHE A 175 -2.44 8.98 -14.51
CA PHE A 175 -1.47 7.89 -14.61
C PHE A 175 -2.16 6.56 -14.93
N LEU A 176 -2.88 6.52 -16.05
CA LEU A 176 -3.12 5.24 -16.71
C LEU A 176 -1.81 4.85 -17.40
N PRO A 177 -1.25 3.67 -17.19
CA PRO A 177 -0.13 3.19 -17.99
C PRO A 177 -0.57 3.17 -19.47
N GLU A 178 0.24 3.76 -20.35
CA GLU A 178 0.08 3.62 -21.81
C GLU A 178 0.28 2.17 -22.26
#